data_24ac73bb2278e6f8a18b592f092f47d0
#
_entry.id   24ac73bb2278e6f8a18b592f092f47d0
#
_cell.length_a   1.000
_cell.length_b   1.000
_cell.length_c   1.000
_cell.angle_alpha   90.00
_cell.angle_beta   90.00
_cell.angle_gamma   90.00
#
_symmetry.space_group_name_H-M   'P 1'
#
loop_
_entity.id
_entity.type
_entity.pdbx_description
1 polymer ?
#
loop_
_entity_poly.entity_id
_entity_poly.type
_entity_poly.pdbx_seq_one_letter_code
_entity_poly.pdbx_strand_id
1 'polypeptide(L)'
;HFKPREPAGYDAVQVPFVERDSRKLNQPDRGHYEAAGVRPGTRLLELRLDDVSGFEVGQEITVETLAAGELVDVTAISKGKGFAGVMKRHNFSGQKASHGAHRIHRAPGSIGACATPARVFKGTRMAGRMGAEKVTTLNLRVVSSDAEKSLLLVRGAVPGPKGGIVVVRDAVKAATKGGS
;
A
#
# COMPACT_ATOMS: atom_id res chain seq x y z
N HIS A 1 3.06 -6.56 19.87
CA HIS A 1 2.87 -8.00 20.05
C HIS A 1 3.72 -8.76 19.06
N PHE A 2 4.45 -9.77 19.52
CA PHE A 2 5.24 -10.66 18.66
C PHE A 2 4.38 -11.84 18.22
N LYS A 3 4.52 -12.24 16.97
CA LYS A 3 4.05 -13.52 16.46
C LYS A 3 5.27 -14.39 16.19
N PRO A 4 5.60 -15.35 17.06
CA PRO A 4 6.67 -16.27 16.81
C PRO A 4 6.27 -17.26 15.72
N ARG A 5 7.27 -17.82 15.05
CA ARG A 5 7.09 -18.80 13.97
C ARG A 5 6.26 -20.00 14.39
N GLU A 6 6.36 -20.41 15.64
CA GLU A 6 5.45 -21.38 16.25
C GLU A 6 4.56 -20.67 17.29
N PRO A 7 3.22 -20.68 17.17
CA PRO A 7 2.37 -21.45 16.23
C PRO A 7 1.99 -20.71 14.93
N ALA A 8 2.45 -19.48 14.66
CA ALA A 8 1.94 -18.64 13.58
C ALA A 8 2.50 -19.00 12.19
N GLY A 9 3.56 -19.81 12.10
CA GLY A 9 4.21 -20.22 10.85
C GLY A 9 5.23 -19.21 10.30
N TYR A 10 5.32 -18.00 10.86
CA TYR A 10 6.25 -16.94 10.46
C TYR A 10 6.51 -15.98 11.63
N ASP A 11 7.63 -15.29 11.56
CA ASP A 11 7.99 -14.25 12.52
C ASP A 11 7.44 -12.90 12.09
N ALA A 12 6.78 -12.20 13.02
CA ALA A 12 6.22 -10.89 12.75
C ALA A 12 6.08 -10.03 14.02
N VAL A 13 6.13 -8.72 13.80
CA VAL A 13 5.86 -7.70 14.82
C VAL A 13 4.56 -6.98 14.48
N GLN A 14 3.63 -6.92 15.43
CA GLN A 14 2.41 -6.13 15.30
C GLN A 14 2.63 -4.75 15.91
N VAL A 15 2.47 -3.72 15.06
CA VAL A 15 2.68 -2.33 15.43
C VAL A 15 1.35 -1.57 15.39
N PRO A 16 0.86 -1.03 16.51
CA PRO A 16 -0.23 -0.09 16.53
C PRO A 16 0.24 1.27 16.01
N PHE A 17 -0.59 1.94 15.22
CA PHE A 17 -0.30 3.26 14.68
C PHE A 17 -1.43 4.24 14.97
N VAL A 18 -1.08 5.47 15.37
CA VAL A 18 -1.98 6.53 15.83
C VAL A 18 -2.82 6.10 17.04
N GLU A 19 -2.49 6.62 18.20
CA GLU A 19 -3.17 6.32 19.47
C GLU A 19 -4.70 6.55 19.35
N ARG A 20 -5.46 5.64 19.94
CA ARG A 20 -6.93 5.67 19.96
C ARG A 20 -7.45 5.44 21.36
N ASP A 21 -8.52 6.14 21.73
CA ASP A 21 -9.22 5.95 23.00
C ASP A 21 -9.75 4.50 23.08
N SER A 22 -9.37 3.79 24.15
CA SER A 22 -9.78 2.40 24.43
C SER A 22 -11.31 2.22 24.49
N ARG A 23 -12.05 3.27 24.87
CA ARG A 23 -13.53 3.25 24.92
C ARG A 23 -14.18 3.14 23.54
N LYS A 24 -13.44 3.46 22.47
CA LYS A 24 -13.92 3.39 21.07
C LYS A 24 -13.55 2.07 20.39
N LEU A 25 -12.98 1.13 21.14
CA LEU A 25 -12.63 -0.22 20.65
C LEU A 25 -13.74 -1.21 20.96
N ASN A 26 -13.88 -2.21 20.11
CA ASN A 26 -14.67 -3.40 20.41
C ASN A 26 -13.97 -4.27 21.47
N GLN A 27 -14.73 -5.16 22.11
CA GLN A 27 -14.21 -6.05 23.16
C GLN A 27 -13.03 -6.93 22.72
N PRO A 28 -13.07 -7.61 21.56
CA PRO A 28 -11.95 -8.45 21.09
C PRO A 28 -10.66 -7.64 20.90
N ASP A 29 -10.74 -6.47 20.25
CA ASP A 29 -9.58 -5.62 20.04
C ASP A 29 -9.01 -5.09 21.34
N ARG A 30 -9.89 -4.70 22.29
CA ARG A 30 -9.49 -4.25 23.62
C ARG A 30 -8.71 -5.33 24.35
N GLY A 31 -9.23 -6.57 24.40
CA GLY A 31 -8.54 -7.70 25.03
C GLY A 31 -7.20 -7.99 24.40
N HIS A 32 -7.07 -7.83 23.07
CA HIS A 32 -5.81 -8.00 22.37
C HIS A 32 -4.72 -7.00 22.82
N TYR A 33 -5.08 -5.71 22.97
CA TYR A 33 -4.14 -4.68 23.45
C TYR A 33 -3.84 -4.82 24.94
N GLU A 34 -4.84 -5.16 25.75
CA GLU A 34 -4.69 -5.39 27.18
C GLU A 34 -3.74 -6.57 27.45
N ALA A 35 -3.86 -7.67 26.71
CA ALA A 35 -2.97 -8.83 26.82
C ALA A 35 -1.52 -8.48 26.46
N ALA A 36 -1.29 -7.52 25.57
CA ALA A 36 0.04 -7.05 25.21
C ALA A 36 0.57 -5.93 26.12
N GLY A 37 -0.28 -5.33 26.97
CA GLY A 37 0.09 -4.20 27.84
C GLY A 37 0.44 -2.92 27.09
N VAL A 38 -0.06 -2.74 25.86
CA VAL A 38 0.27 -1.60 25.01
C VAL A 38 -0.94 -0.71 24.75
N ARG A 39 -0.71 0.58 24.45
CA ARG A 39 -1.75 1.51 24.09
C ARG A 39 -2.40 1.14 22.75
N PRO A 40 -3.72 1.22 22.65
CA PRO A 40 -4.42 0.89 21.43
C PRO A 40 -4.17 1.92 20.32
N GLY A 41 -4.04 1.42 19.08
CA GLY A 41 -3.90 2.23 17.88
C GLY A 41 -5.15 2.24 17.00
N THR A 42 -5.26 3.24 16.15
CA THR A 42 -6.32 3.32 15.13
C THR A 42 -6.17 2.23 14.07
N ARG A 43 -4.95 1.83 13.79
CA ARG A 43 -4.60 0.73 12.89
C ARG A 43 -3.57 -0.15 13.54
N LEU A 44 -3.75 -1.44 13.36
CA LEU A 44 -2.77 -2.46 13.71
C LEU A 44 -2.18 -2.98 12.42
N LEU A 45 -0.88 -2.85 12.25
CA LEU A 45 -0.14 -3.36 11.10
C LEU A 45 0.77 -4.48 11.55
N GLU A 46 0.86 -5.53 10.75
CA GLU A 46 1.77 -6.64 10.95
C GLU A 46 2.94 -6.51 9.99
N LEU A 47 4.13 -6.45 10.54
CA LEU A 47 5.39 -6.42 9.80
C LEU A 47 6.04 -7.80 9.92
N ARG A 48 6.16 -8.51 8.81
CA ARG A 48 6.91 -9.77 8.73
C ARG A 48 8.38 -9.45 8.59
N LEU A 49 9.18 -10.01 9.48
CA LEU A 49 10.60 -9.80 9.53
C LEU A 49 11.28 -11.16 9.59
N ASP A 50 12.51 -11.23 9.09
CA ASP A 50 13.33 -12.45 9.14
C ASP A 50 13.86 -12.69 10.57
N ASP A 51 14.10 -11.62 11.32
CA ASP A 51 14.52 -11.65 12.72
C ASP A 51 13.72 -10.63 13.55
N VAL A 52 13.16 -11.08 14.65
CA VAL A 52 12.39 -10.26 15.60
C VAL A 52 13.07 -10.12 16.95
N SER A 53 14.26 -10.70 17.13
CA SER A 53 14.97 -10.75 18.43
C SER A 53 15.40 -9.37 18.95
N GLY A 54 15.54 -8.39 18.06
CA GLY A 54 15.93 -7.03 18.38
C GLY A 54 14.79 -6.11 18.85
N PHE A 55 13.55 -6.61 18.93
CA PHE A 55 12.40 -5.80 19.31
C PHE A 55 11.85 -6.20 20.67
N GLU A 56 11.37 -5.22 21.44
CA GLU A 56 10.71 -5.43 22.73
C GLU A 56 9.24 -5.01 22.67
N VAL A 57 8.39 -5.67 23.47
CA VAL A 57 6.98 -5.29 23.59
C VAL A 57 6.87 -3.93 24.28
N GLY A 58 6.17 -2.98 23.63
CA GLY A 58 6.05 -1.60 24.12
C GLY A 58 7.13 -0.65 23.60
N GLN A 59 8.11 -1.14 22.83
CA GLN A 59 9.10 -0.29 22.17
C GLN A 59 8.44 0.64 21.14
N GLU A 60 8.83 1.91 21.12
CA GLU A 60 8.40 2.87 20.11
C GLU A 60 9.38 2.88 18.92
N ILE A 61 8.83 2.76 17.72
CA ILE A 61 9.59 2.88 16.46
C ILE A 61 9.40 4.31 15.96
N THR A 62 10.47 5.08 15.96
CA THR A 62 10.47 6.49 15.51
C THR A 62 10.95 6.61 14.07
N VAL A 63 10.81 7.81 13.50
CA VAL A 63 11.28 8.11 12.13
C VAL A 63 12.80 8.09 11.98
N GLU A 64 13.56 8.05 13.08
CA GLU A 64 15.02 7.98 13.09
C GLU A 64 15.59 6.71 12.47
N THR A 65 14.78 5.64 12.39
CA THR A 65 15.19 4.40 11.73
C THR A 65 15.50 4.58 10.24
N LEU A 66 15.02 5.68 9.63
CA LEU A 66 15.22 5.99 8.21
C LEU A 66 16.14 7.21 8.08
N ALA A 67 17.37 6.98 7.66
CA ALA A 67 18.37 8.03 7.55
C ALA A 67 18.20 8.88 6.27
N ALA A 68 18.65 10.14 6.33
CA ALA A 68 18.67 11.02 5.16
C ALA A 68 19.57 10.44 4.06
N GLY A 69 19.09 10.47 2.83
CA GLY A 69 19.79 9.94 1.65
C GLY A 69 19.44 8.47 1.31
N GLU A 70 18.82 7.74 2.20
CA GLU A 70 18.36 6.36 1.96
C GLU A 70 17.24 6.31 0.91
N LEU A 71 17.14 5.16 0.26
CA LEU A 71 16.05 4.85 -0.67
C LEU A 71 15.00 4.00 0.04
N VAL A 72 13.75 4.43 -0.08
CA VAL A 72 12.60 3.79 0.56
C VAL A 72 11.50 3.47 -0.43
N ASP A 73 10.74 2.41 -0.14
CA ASP A 73 9.52 2.05 -0.84
C ASP A 73 8.31 2.48 0.00
N VAL A 74 7.43 3.26 -0.61
CA VAL A 74 6.25 3.80 0.08
C VAL A 74 4.99 3.13 -0.45
N THR A 75 4.28 2.43 0.43
CA THR A 75 3.06 1.70 0.11
C THR A 75 1.85 2.35 0.78
N ALA A 76 0.80 2.61 0.01
CA ALA A 76 -0.47 3.10 0.53
C ALA A 76 -1.66 2.72 -0.35
N ILE A 77 -2.86 3.08 0.08
CA ILE A 77 -4.08 2.93 -0.71
C ILE A 77 -4.24 4.17 -1.60
N SER A 78 -4.27 3.97 -2.91
CA SER A 78 -4.43 5.04 -3.89
C SER A 78 -5.78 5.74 -3.80
N LYS A 79 -5.88 6.97 -4.30
CA LYS A 79 -7.16 7.68 -4.40
C LYS A 79 -8.14 6.92 -5.28
N GLY A 80 -9.35 6.68 -4.78
CA GLY A 80 -10.42 6.06 -5.56
C GLY A 80 -10.90 6.99 -6.69
N LYS A 81 -11.14 6.41 -7.87
CA LYS A 81 -11.64 7.13 -9.07
C LYS A 81 -13.01 6.59 -9.51
N GLY A 82 -13.63 5.73 -8.70
CA GLY A 82 -14.91 5.10 -8.98
C GLY A 82 -14.87 4.13 -10.17
N PHE A 83 -16.01 3.96 -10.84
CA PHE A 83 -16.08 3.18 -12.07
C PHE A 83 -15.51 4.02 -13.21
N ALA A 84 -14.54 3.51 -13.92
CA ALA A 84 -13.87 4.20 -15.03
C ALA A 84 -13.97 3.41 -16.32
N GLY A 85 -14.21 4.11 -17.42
CA GLY A 85 -14.19 3.57 -18.76
C GLY A 85 -12.77 3.18 -19.21
N VAL A 86 -12.68 2.39 -20.26
CA VAL A 86 -11.43 1.83 -20.77
C VAL A 86 -10.40 2.89 -21.19
N MET A 87 -10.84 4.05 -21.66
CA MET A 87 -9.95 5.16 -22.02
C MET A 87 -9.21 5.68 -20.78
N LYS A 88 -9.93 5.93 -19.67
CA LYS A 88 -9.33 6.42 -18.43
C LYS A 88 -8.54 5.33 -17.69
N ARG A 89 -9.09 4.10 -17.68
CA ARG A 89 -8.51 3.00 -16.88
C ARG A 89 -7.29 2.34 -17.53
N HIS A 90 -7.30 2.24 -18.86
CA HIS A 90 -6.30 1.49 -19.63
C HIS A 90 -5.65 2.27 -20.76
N ASN A 91 -5.96 3.56 -20.89
CA ASN A 91 -5.44 4.44 -21.94
C ASN A 91 -5.80 4.00 -23.37
N PHE A 92 -6.99 3.45 -23.57
CA PHE A 92 -7.48 3.12 -24.90
C PHE A 92 -7.75 4.40 -25.70
N SER A 93 -7.42 4.39 -27.00
CA SER A 93 -7.56 5.55 -27.88
C SER A 93 -9.02 5.87 -28.24
N GLY A 94 -9.91 4.87 -28.15
CA GLY A 94 -11.31 5.02 -28.56
C GLY A 94 -11.45 5.00 -30.09
N GLN A 95 -12.63 5.46 -30.59
CA GLN A 95 -12.95 5.52 -32.01
C GLN A 95 -13.03 6.97 -32.47
N LYS A 96 -12.80 7.21 -33.79
CA LYS A 96 -12.92 8.52 -34.40
C LYS A 96 -14.37 9.05 -34.28
N ALA A 97 -14.51 10.37 -34.22
CA ALA A 97 -15.83 11.01 -34.15
C ALA A 97 -16.50 11.19 -35.52
N SER A 98 -15.87 10.73 -36.60
CA SER A 98 -16.30 10.86 -38.01
C SER A 98 -16.17 9.55 -38.75
N HIS A 99 -16.38 9.55 -40.08
CA HIS A 99 -16.28 8.36 -40.93
C HIS A 99 -17.23 7.22 -40.55
N GLY A 100 -18.49 7.55 -40.25
CA GLY A 100 -19.54 6.56 -39.93
C GLY A 100 -19.45 5.92 -38.53
N ALA A 101 -18.51 6.33 -37.69
CA ALA A 101 -18.49 5.87 -36.31
C ALA A 101 -19.72 6.38 -35.56
N HIS A 102 -20.50 5.47 -34.97
CA HIS A 102 -21.76 5.80 -34.30
C HIS A 102 -21.83 5.13 -32.92
N ARG A 103 -21.98 5.96 -31.87
CA ARG A 103 -22.14 5.53 -30.45
C ARG A 103 -21.03 4.65 -29.87
N ILE A 104 -19.85 4.54 -30.51
CA ILE A 104 -18.74 3.70 -30.11
C ILE A 104 -17.46 4.49 -29.76
N HIS A 105 -17.54 5.82 -29.72
CA HIS A 105 -16.38 6.72 -29.57
C HIS A 105 -15.51 6.37 -28.34
N ARG A 106 -16.11 5.93 -27.23
CA ARG A 106 -15.41 5.61 -25.98
C ARG A 106 -15.48 4.13 -25.59
N ALA A 107 -15.94 3.28 -26.50
CA ALA A 107 -16.06 1.85 -26.29
C ALA A 107 -14.69 1.14 -26.34
N PRO A 108 -14.57 -0.04 -25.74
CA PRO A 108 -13.31 -0.82 -25.75
C PRO A 108 -12.94 -1.34 -27.15
N GLY A 109 -13.91 -1.44 -28.06
CA GLY A 109 -13.74 -2.15 -29.34
C GLY A 109 -13.99 -3.64 -29.22
N SER A 110 -13.36 -4.44 -30.06
CA SER A 110 -13.48 -5.90 -29.99
C SER A 110 -12.90 -6.46 -28.69
N ILE A 111 -13.61 -7.42 -28.10
CA ILE A 111 -13.20 -8.09 -26.86
C ILE A 111 -12.80 -9.55 -27.08
N GLY A 112 -12.86 -10.05 -28.33
CA GLY A 112 -12.49 -11.41 -28.69
C GLY A 112 -12.81 -11.76 -30.12
N ALA A 113 -12.59 -13.01 -30.47
CA ALA A 113 -12.94 -13.59 -31.75
C ALA A 113 -14.37 -14.21 -31.72
N CYS A 114 -14.81 -14.80 -32.81
CA CYS A 114 -16.15 -15.36 -32.97
C CYS A 114 -16.32 -16.74 -32.28
N ALA A 115 -16.76 -17.75 -33.05
CA ALA A 115 -17.11 -19.08 -32.56
C ALA A 115 -15.92 -19.85 -31.92
N THR A 116 -14.71 -19.52 -32.30
CA THR A 116 -13.49 -20.05 -31.69
C THR A 116 -12.66 -18.88 -31.13
N PRO A 117 -12.40 -18.81 -29.82
CA PRO A 117 -12.60 -19.79 -28.74
C PRO A 117 -13.96 -19.74 -28.02
N ALA A 118 -14.96 -19.03 -28.54
CA ALA A 118 -16.31 -18.89 -27.98
C ALA A 118 -16.37 -18.32 -26.55
N ARG A 119 -15.35 -17.58 -26.13
CA ARG A 119 -15.23 -16.95 -24.81
C ARG A 119 -14.38 -15.68 -24.86
N VAL A 120 -14.55 -14.81 -23.87
CA VAL A 120 -13.62 -13.72 -23.61
C VAL A 120 -12.52 -14.22 -22.67
N PHE A 121 -11.26 -13.95 -23.01
CA PHE A 121 -10.13 -14.38 -22.18
C PHE A 121 -10.12 -13.65 -20.83
N LYS A 122 -9.68 -14.35 -19.79
CA LYS A 122 -9.43 -13.76 -18.48
C LYS A 122 -8.33 -12.69 -18.61
N GLY A 123 -8.50 -11.57 -17.89
CA GLY A 123 -7.54 -10.46 -17.96
C GLY A 123 -7.76 -9.48 -19.11
N THR A 124 -8.75 -9.70 -20.00
CA THR A 124 -9.12 -8.71 -21.02
C THR A 124 -9.47 -7.37 -20.37
N ARG A 125 -8.82 -6.32 -20.85
CA ARG A 125 -8.98 -4.97 -20.28
C ARG A 125 -10.33 -4.38 -20.59
N MET A 126 -11.12 -4.15 -19.55
CA MET A 126 -12.48 -3.60 -19.63
C MET A 126 -12.66 -2.45 -18.64
N ALA A 127 -13.78 -1.73 -18.78
CA ALA A 127 -14.24 -0.75 -17.80
C ALA A 127 -14.42 -1.42 -16.42
N GLY A 128 -14.22 -0.66 -15.35
CA GLY A 128 -14.39 -1.15 -14.01
C GLY A 128 -13.86 -0.17 -12.96
N ARG A 129 -13.81 -0.63 -11.71
CA ARG A 129 -13.30 0.16 -10.60
C ARG A 129 -11.83 0.52 -10.83
N MET A 130 -11.50 1.78 -10.59
CA MET A 130 -10.15 2.32 -10.68
C MET A 130 -9.77 3.03 -9.39
N GLY A 131 -8.52 2.82 -8.94
CA GLY A 131 -8.04 3.36 -7.66
C GLY A 131 -8.65 2.65 -6.44
N ALA A 132 -8.37 3.19 -5.25
CA ALA A 132 -8.67 2.56 -3.96
C ALA A 132 -8.05 1.15 -3.85
N GLU A 133 -6.85 1.00 -4.40
CA GLU A 133 -6.04 -0.21 -4.41
C GLU A 133 -4.67 0.05 -3.79
N LYS A 134 -4.05 -1.00 -3.27
CA LYS A 134 -2.71 -0.92 -2.68
C LYS A 134 -1.69 -0.66 -3.80
N VAL A 135 -0.95 0.44 -3.67
CA VAL A 135 0.09 0.87 -4.62
C VAL A 135 1.37 1.10 -3.86
N THR A 136 2.49 0.66 -4.42
CA THR A 136 3.82 0.93 -3.88
C THR A 136 4.59 1.80 -4.87
N THR A 137 5.09 2.94 -4.39
CA THR A 137 6.05 3.77 -5.13
C THR A 137 7.44 3.37 -4.68
N LEU A 138 8.25 2.90 -5.61
CA LEU A 138 9.58 2.36 -5.34
C LEU A 138 10.66 3.45 -5.38
N ASN A 139 11.74 3.23 -4.61
CA ASN A 139 12.99 4.00 -4.67
C ASN A 139 12.81 5.51 -4.47
N LEU A 140 11.99 5.92 -3.52
CA LEU A 140 11.92 7.32 -3.10
C LEU A 140 13.10 7.63 -2.18
N ARG A 141 13.73 8.79 -2.37
CA ARG A 141 14.85 9.22 -1.53
C ARG A 141 14.34 9.95 -0.30
N VAL A 142 14.83 9.58 0.88
CA VAL A 142 14.64 10.35 2.11
C VAL A 142 15.49 11.62 2.03
N VAL A 143 14.83 12.76 2.20
CA VAL A 143 15.50 14.07 2.22
C VAL A 143 15.99 14.39 3.62
N SER A 144 15.12 14.22 4.60
CA SER A 144 15.43 14.41 6.02
C SER A 144 14.42 13.65 6.89
N SER A 145 14.86 13.26 8.08
CA SER A 145 14.03 12.76 9.16
C SER A 145 14.20 13.68 10.37
N ASP A 146 13.10 14.08 11.00
CA ASP A 146 13.05 14.94 12.17
C ASP A 146 12.28 14.22 13.27
N ALA A 147 13.00 13.74 14.27
CA ALA A 147 12.41 12.98 15.38
C ALA A 147 11.54 13.84 16.29
N GLU A 148 11.92 15.10 16.54
CA GLU A 148 11.17 16.00 17.41
C GLU A 148 9.78 16.29 16.88
N LYS A 149 9.65 16.41 15.54
CA LYS A 149 8.39 16.65 14.85
C LYS A 149 7.72 15.39 14.35
N SER A 150 8.34 14.22 14.52
CA SER A 150 7.92 12.93 13.95
C SER A 150 7.66 13.06 12.43
N LEU A 151 8.53 13.75 11.72
CA LEU A 151 8.39 14.11 10.32
C LEU A 151 9.44 13.43 9.45
N LEU A 152 8.98 12.73 8.41
CA LEU A 152 9.81 12.15 7.37
C LEU A 152 9.56 12.88 6.04
N LEU A 153 10.58 13.50 5.46
CA LEU A 153 10.50 14.13 4.16
C LEU A 153 11.07 13.20 3.08
N VAL A 154 10.25 12.86 2.10
CA VAL A 154 10.65 12.03 0.95
C VAL A 154 10.53 12.81 -0.35
N ARG A 155 11.48 12.58 -1.28
CA ARG A 155 11.44 13.21 -2.61
C ARG A 155 10.65 12.33 -3.56
N GLY A 156 9.48 12.82 -4.00
CA GLY A 156 8.65 12.16 -5.00
C GLY A 156 7.18 12.11 -4.64
N ALA A 157 6.42 11.27 -5.34
CA ALA A 157 4.98 11.14 -5.15
C ALA A 157 4.66 10.05 -4.13
N VAL A 158 3.95 10.41 -3.07
CA VAL A 158 3.38 9.46 -2.10
C VAL A 158 1.97 9.09 -2.55
N PRO A 159 1.62 7.80 -2.64
CA PRO A 159 0.29 7.39 -3.06
C PRO A 159 -0.77 7.71 -1.99
N GLY A 160 -2.01 7.91 -2.42
CA GLY A 160 -3.16 8.10 -1.54
C GLY A 160 -3.57 9.56 -1.30
N PRO A 161 -4.64 9.77 -0.52
CA PRO A 161 -5.11 11.08 -0.12
C PRO A 161 -4.27 11.66 1.03
N LYS A 162 -4.36 12.98 1.24
CA LYS A 162 -3.83 13.63 2.44
C LYS A 162 -4.50 13.03 3.69
N GLY A 163 -3.70 12.74 4.71
CA GLY A 163 -4.15 12.08 5.95
C GLY A 163 -4.31 10.55 5.80
N GLY A 164 -3.95 9.96 4.64
CA GLY A 164 -3.91 8.52 4.47
C GLY A 164 -2.72 7.89 5.21
N ILE A 165 -2.88 6.63 5.64
CA ILE A 165 -1.80 5.87 6.27
C ILE A 165 -0.90 5.32 5.17
N VAL A 166 0.40 5.45 5.37
CA VAL A 166 1.43 4.92 4.50
C VAL A 166 2.35 3.97 5.27
N VAL A 167 2.85 2.97 4.58
CA VAL A 167 3.89 2.07 5.09
C VAL A 167 5.17 2.40 4.34
N VAL A 168 6.19 2.77 5.08
CA VAL A 168 7.52 3.06 4.54
C VAL A 168 8.45 1.91 4.94
N ARG A 169 9.24 1.43 4.01
CA ARG A 169 10.23 0.37 4.23
C ARG A 169 11.45 0.65 3.37
N ASP A 170 12.56 0.01 3.67
CA ASP A 170 13.74 0.05 2.83
C ASP A 170 13.44 -0.41 1.41
N ALA A 171 14.07 0.21 0.45
CA ALA A 171 13.83 -0.08 -0.96
C ALA A 171 14.41 -1.45 -1.34
N VAL A 172 13.54 -2.38 -1.69
CA VAL A 172 13.91 -3.76 -2.09
C VAL A 172 14.83 -3.77 -3.33
N LYS A 173 14.68 -2.77 -4.22
CA LYS A 173 15.49 -2.65 -5.45
C LYS A 173 16.61 -1.61 -5.33
N ALA A 174 16.83 -1.02 -4.17
CA ALA A 174 18.06 -0.28 -3.95
C ALA A 174 19.23 -1.25 -4.10
N ALA A 175 20.24 -0.86 -4.89
CA ALA A 175 21.48 -1.63 -4.92
C ALA A 175 21.93 -1.79 -3.48
N THR A 176 22.05 -3.02 -3.01
CA THR A 176 22.69 -3.36 -1.73
C THR A 176 24.00 -2.62 -1.76
N LYS A 177 24.22 -1.65 -0.85
CA LYS A 177 25.51 -0.99 -0.72
C LYS A 177 26.51 -2.13 -0.56
N GLY A 178 27.34 -2.33 -1.62
CA GLY A 178 28.16 -3.49 -1.77
C GLY A 178 28.97 -3.76 -0.53
N GLY A 179 28.86 -4.98 -0.05
CA GLY A 179 29.93 -5.58 0.71
C GLY A 179 31.16 -5.61 -0.18
N SER A 180 32.08 -4.75 0.08
CA SER A 180 33.48 -4.89 -0.33
C SER A 180 34.17 -5.71 0.73
#